data_77c3010264b80f42aa25099ac037f72b
#
_entry.id   77c3010264b80f42aa25099ac037f72b
#
_cell.length_a   1.000
_cell.length_b   1.000
_cell.length_c   1.000
_cell.angle_alpha   90.00
_cell.angle_beta   90.00
_cell.angle_gamma   90.00
#
_symmetry.space_group_name_H-M   'P 1'
#
loop_
_entity.id
_entity.type
_entity.pdbx_description
1 polymer ?
#
loop_
_entity_poly.entity_id
_entity_poly.type
_entity_poly.pdbx_seq_one_letter_code
_entity_poly.pdbx_strand_id
1 'polypeptide(L)'
;MDERQLRILRELGELGSVTAVAEALLVTPSAISQQLRLLQRAIPVPLTERQGRRLVLTDAGQALAGAAIEVETALERARHTVAEFVDRPDGEVSVAAFHSAASAFFPLLLQALAAPGGPQLSLADADVTQDDFPPLTREYDLVLAHRLEHTPGWPRTVTATTLLREPLDVAMPADHRLAVKRRLTPRDVADEPWITAHDGFPVVATIDAIATAAGRRVRLAHRINEFAVVAEVVAAGGGLALMPRWTTRPHSALVLKPLSGVQARRHIDALHRPERTARKAVRTVLAELHRAAGTIRDRS
;
A
#
# COMPACT_ATOMS: atom_id res chain seq x y z
N MET A 1 28.80 -9.09 15.72
CA MET A 1 27.58 -8.45 15.17
C MET A 1 27.97 -7.65 13.94
N ASP A 2 27.33 -7.92 12.80
CA ASP A 2 27.57 -7.21 11.52
C ASP A 2 26.24 -6.86 10.82
N GLU A 3 26.29 -6.07 9.73
CA GLU A 3 25.15 -5.62 8.94
C GLU A 3 24.26 -6.79 8.47
N ARG A 4 24.88 -7.84 7.95
CA ARG A 4 24.17 -9.01 7.43
C ARG A 4 23.37 -9.73 8.52
N GLN A 5 23.93 -9.83 9.71
CA GLN A 5 23.27 -10.46 10.87
C GLN A 5 22.09 -9.63 11.35
N LEU A 6 22.22 -8.31 11.38
CA LEU A 6 21.16 -7.39 11.74
C LEU A 6 20.00 -7.44 10.71
N ARG A 7 20.32 -7.45 9.44
CA ARG A 7 19.34 -7.61 8.36
C ARG A 7 18.58 -8.92 8.46
N ILE A 8 19.29 -10.04 8.71
CA ILE A 8 18.65 -11.35 8.90
C ILE A 8 17.69 -11.34 10.09
N LEU A 9 18.06 -10.69 11.20
CA LEU A 9 17.19 -10.58 12.37
C LEU A 9 15.93 -9.78 12.06
N ARG A 10 16.05 -8.67 11.36
CA ARG A 10 14.91 -7.86 10.92
C ARG A 10 13.98 -8.66 10.03
N GLU A 11 14.51 -9.29 8.97
CA GLU A 11 13.73 -10.13 8.06
C GLU A 11 13.01 -11.28 8.79
N LEU A 12 13.66 -11.87 9.82
CA LEU A 12 13.01 -12.89 10.64
C LEU A 12 11.82 -12.33 11.42
N GLY A 13 11.92 -11.12 11.95
CA GLY A 13 10.81 -10.44 12.62
C GLY A 13 9.61 -10.17 11.70
N GLU A 14 9.88 -9.88 10.43
CA GLU A 14 8.84 -9.59 9.43
C GLU A 14 8.23 -10.88 8.84
N LEU A 15 9.05 -11.89 8.56
CA LEU A 15 8.65 -13.12 7.86
C LEU A 15 8.26 -14.27 8.79
N GLY A 16 8.70 -14.23 10.06
CA GLY A 16 8.39 -15.24 11.07
C GLY A 16 8.90 -16.66 10.75
N SER A 17 9.77 -16.81 9.73
CA SER A 17 10.26 -18.10 9.28
C SER A 17 11.68 -18.03 8.71
N VAL A 18 12.56 -18.89 9.19
CA VAL A 18 13.94 -19.03 8.67
C VAL A 18 13.95 -19.41 7.18
N THR A 19 12.99 -20.22 6.74
CA THR A 19 12.88 -20.64 5.34
C THR A 19 12.47 -19.45 4.47
N ALA A 20 11.48 -18.67 4.89
CA ALA A 20 11.04 -17.48 4.16
C ALA A 20 12.15 -16.41 4.09
N VAL A 21 12.92 -16.22 5.17
CA VAL A 21 14.11 -15.34 5.15
C VAL A 21 15.17 -15.83 4.16
N ALA A 22 15.40 -17.16 4.12
CA ALA A 22 16.36 -17.74 3.20
C ALA A 22 15.96 -17.55 1.74
N GLU A 23 14.69 -17.72 1.42
CA GLU A 23 14.12 -17.46 0.09
C GLU A 23 14.24 -15.97 -0.28
N ALA A 24 13.82 -15.07 0.63
CA ALA A 24 13.89 -13.62 0.39
C ALA A 24 15.32 -13.11 0.17
N LEU A 25 16.32 -13.74 0.83
CA LEU A 25 17.73 -13.36 0.72
C LEU A 25 18.52 -14.21 -0.28
N LEU A 26 17.86 -15.15 -1.01
CA LEU A 26 18.46 -16.04 -2.01
C LEU A 26 19.64 -16.84 -1.42
N VAL A 27 19.48 -17.37 -0.20
CA VAL A 27 20.47 -18.20 0.49
C VAL A 27 19.82 -19.46 1.08
N THR A 28 20.61 -20.33 1.69
CA THR A 28 20.09 -21.54 2.32
C THR A 28 19.55 -21.29 3.72
N PRO A 29 18.52 -22.02 4.20
CA PRO A 29 18.03 -21.93 5.59
C PRO A 29 19.11 -22.23 6.64
N SER A 30 20.07 -23.10 6.30
CA SER A 30 21.21 -23.41 7.16
C SER A 30 22.13 -22.20 7.36
N ALA A 31 22.38 -21.42 6.30
CA ALA A 31 23.17 -20.18 6.36
C ALA A 31 22.49 -19.14 7.27
N ILE A 32 21.17 -18.95 7.13
CA ILE A 32 20.39 -18.06 8.00
C ILE A 32 20.50 -18.50 9.46
N SER A 33 20.26 -19.80 9.74
CA SER A 33 20.35 -20.35 11.10
C SER A 33 21.74 -20.19 11.70
N GLN A 34 22.79 -20.28 10.90
CA GLN A 34 24.16 -20.04 11.33
C GLN A 34 24.40 -18.59 11.72
N GLN A 35 23.95 -17.64 10.89
CA GLN A 35 24.10 -16.21 11.17
C GLN A 35 23.33 -15.78 12.41
N LEU A 36 22.11 -16.26 12.60
CA LEU A 36 21.33 -16.01 13.81
C LEU A 36 22.02 -16.55 15.06
N ARG A 37 22.62 -17.74 14.99
CA ARG A 37 23.42 -18.30 16.12
C ARG A 37 24.67 -17.47 16.41
N LEU A 38 25.36 -16.98 15.39
CA LEU A 38 26.54 -16.12 15.58
C LEU A 38 26.14 -14.78 16.21
N LEU A 39 25.04 -14.19 15.76
CA LEU A 39 24.48 -12.97 16.36
C LEU A 39 24.10 -13.18 17.82
N GLN A 40 23.40 -14.28 18.13
CA GLN A 40 23.00 -14.63 19.50
C GLN A 40 24.20 -14.81 20.44
N ARG A 41 25.33 -15.37 19.97
CA ARG A 41 26.55 -15.52 20.78
C ARG A 41 27.19 -14.17 21.14
N ALA A 42 26.98 -13.14 20.32
CA ALA A 42 27.50 -11.80 20.55
C ALA A 42 26.64 -10.96 21.49
N ILE A 43 25.43 -11.41 21.80
CA ILE A 43 24.44 -10.70 22.61
C ILE A 43 24.07 -11.53 23.85
N PRO A 44 24.16 -10.97 25.08
CA PRO A 44 23.96 -11.72 26.30
C PRO A 44 22.50 -12.03 26.65
N VAL A 45 21.52 -11.51 25.86
CA VAL A 45 20.10 -11.77 26.07
C VAL A 45 19.52 -12.52 24.87
N PRO A 46 18.49 -13.38 25.07
CA PRO A 46 17.86 -14.08 23.97
C PRO A 46 17.22 -13.08 22.97
N LEU A 47 17.52 -13.26 21.68
CA LEU A 47 16.96 -12.46 20.60
C LEU A 47 15.76 -13.14 19.93
N THR A 48 15.68 -14.48 20.04
CA THR A 48 14.61 -15.28 19.45
C THR A 48 14.09 -16.29 20.45
N GLU A 49 12.82 -16.63 20.33
CA GLU A 49 12.17 -17.69 21.11
C GLU A 49 11.28 -18.56 20.21
N ARG A 50 10.94 -19.76 20.70
CA ARG A 50 10.02 -20.65 19.99
C ARG A 50 8.61 -20.49 20.51
N GLN A 51 7.70 -20.11 19.60
CA GLN A 51 6.26 -20.16 19.83
C GLN A 51 5.67 -21.30 18.99
N GLY A 52 5.53 -22.47 19.60
CA GLY A 52 5.13 -23.68 18.88
C GLY A 52 6.19 -24.10 17.85
N ARG A 53 5.81 -24.09 16.57
CA ARG A 53 6.71 -24.43 15.46
C ARG A 53 7.43 -23.21 14.84
N ARG A 54 7.06 -21.99 15.25
CA ARG A 54 7.62 -20.75 14.72
C ARG A 54 8.77 -20.24 15.59
N LEU A 55 9.76 -19.63 14.94
CA LEU A 55 10.81 -18.87 15.60
C LEU A 55 10.41 -17.39 15.51
N VAL A 56 10.20 -16.75 16.66
CA VAL A 56 9.79 -15.36 16.76
C VAL A 56 10.84 -14.53 17.49
N LEU A 57 10.83 -13.22 17.33
CA LEU A 57 11.70 -12.32 18.07
C LEU A 57 11.17 -12.12 19.50
N THR A 58 12.08 -12.10 20.48
CA THR A 58 11.82 -11.57 21.82
C THR A 58 11.73 -10.04 21.78
N ASP A 59 11.33 -9.41 22.89
CA ASP A 59 11.34 -7.93 23.01
C ASP A 59 12.73 -7.36 22.72
N ALA A 60 13.81 -8.03 23.20
CA ALA A 60 15.19 -7.65 22.89
C ALA A 60 15.53 -7.84 21.41
N GLY A 61 15.02 -8.92 20.79
CA GLY A 61 15.14 -9.15 19.36
C GLY A 61 14.43 -8.08 18.52
N GLN A 62 13.24 -7.69 18.93
CA GLN A 62 12.48 -6.62 18.28
C GLN A 62 13.17 -5.26 18.39
N ALA A 63 13.69 -4.92 19.59
CA ALA A 63 14.46 -3.70 19.80
C ALA A 63 15.72 -3.66 18.91
N LEU A 64 16.46 -4.78 18.83
CA LEU A 64 17.66 -4.87 17.99
C LEU A 64 17.29 -4.83 16.48
N ALA A 65 16.22 -5.48 16.07
CA ALA A 65 15.71 -5.39 14.70
C ALA A 65 15.29 -3.96 14.33
N GLY A 66 14.69 -3.21 15.26
CA GLY A 66 14.42 -1.78 15.10
C GLY A 66 15.69 -0.95 14.92
N ALA A 67 16.72 -1.19 15.74
CA ALA A 67 18.03 -0.51 15.63
C ALA A 67 18.77 -0.89 14.31
N ALA A 68 18.53 -2.08 13.77
CA ALA A 68 19.10 -2.50 12.48
C ALA A 68 18.71 -1.56 11.32
N ILE A 69 17.49 -1.00 11.36
CA ILE A 69 17.00 -0.04 10.36
C ILE A 69 17.89 1.22 10.34
N GLU A 70 18.29 1.72 11.51
CA GLU A 70 19.15 2.89 11.62
C GLU A 70 20.54 2.62 11.04
N VAL A 71 21.09 1.44 11.31
CA VAL A 71 22.40 1.01 10.76
C VAL A 71 22.34 0.90 9.25
N GLU A 72 21.33 0.25 8.69
CA GLU A 72 21.16 0.11 7.23
C GLU A 72 20.98 1.49 6.58
N THR A 73 20.17 2.36 7.20
CA THR A 73 19.99 3.74 6.71
C THR A 73 21.30 4.53 6.70
N ALA A 74 22.14 4.39 7.74
CA ALA A 74 23.43 5.05 7.83
C ALA A 74 24.41 4.53 6.77
N LEU A 75 24.44 3.22 6.52
CA LEU A 75 25.26 2.60 5.48
C LEU A 75 24.85 3.04 4.07
N GLU A 76 23.53 3.09 3.80
CA GLU A 76 23.02 3.62 2.53
C GLU A 76 23.35 5.10 2.35
N ARG A 77 23.25 5.92 3.39
CA ARG A 77 23.71 7.31 3.35
C ARG A 77 25.19 7.42 3.02
N ALA A 78 26.04 6.61 3.65
CA ALA A 78 27.47 6.60 3.37
C ALA A 78 27.78 6.23 1.91
N ARG A 79 27.10 5.22 1.37
CA ARG A 79 27.20 4.83 -0.05
C ARG A 79 26.78 5.97 -0.97
N HIS A 80 25.69 6.68 -0.64
CA HIS A 80 25.17 7.80 -1.43
C HIS A 80 25.98 9.09 -1.30
N THR A 81 26.64 9.33 -0.17
CA THR A 81 27.58 10.46 -0.04
C THR A 81 28.67 10.39 -1.11
N VAL A 82 29.15 9.19 -1.42
CA VAL A 82 30.10 8.99 -2.52
C VAL A 82 29.45 9.15 -3.90
N ALA A 83 28.21 8.66 -4.05
CA ALA A 83 27.45 8.77 -5.30
C ALA A 83 26.99 10.20 -5.60
N GLU A 84 26.71 11.02 -4.57
CA GLU A 84 26.41 12.46 -4.72
C GLU A 84 27.64 13.26 -5.21
N PHE A 85 28.88 12.82 -4.87
CA PHE A 85 30.11 13.36 -5.45
C PHE A 85 30.20 13.07 -6.95
N VAL A 86 29.57 12.04 -7.46
CA VAL A 86 29.56 11.66 -8.88
C VAL A 86 28.35 12.24 -9.62
N ASP A 87 27.48 13.01 -8.94
CA ASP A 87 26.32 13.75 -9.50
C ASP A 87 25.40 12.91 -10.41
N ARG A 88 24.97 11.72 -9.94
CA ARG A 88 24.05 10.85 -10.70
C ARG A 88 22.64 10.86 -10.11
N PRO A 89 21.71 11.72 -10.61
CA PRO A 89 20.29 11.66 -10.28
C PRO A 89 19.56 10.52 -11.03
N ASP A 90 20.21 9.81 -11.93
CA ASP A 90 19.68 8.88 -12.94
C ASP A 90 19.53 7.42 -12.46
N GLY A 91 19.50 7.18 -11.15
CA GLY A 91 19.30 5.84 -10.60
C GLY A 91 17.93 5.24 -10.93
N GLU A 92 17.88 3.92 -11.15
CA GLU A 92 16.62 3.19 -11.30
C GLU A 92 15.81 3.22 -10.00
N VAL A 93 14.49 3.47 -10.12
CA VAL A 93 13.53 3.45 -9.01
C VAL A 93 12.35 2.57 -9.38
N SER A 94 12.14 1.51 -8.59
CA SER A 94 11.02 0.61 -8.75
C SER A 94 9.82 1.08 -7.93
N VAL A 95 8.65 1.16 -8.58
CA VAL A 95 7.40 1.59 -7.95
C VAL A 95 6.31 0.57 -8.21
N ALA A 96 5.75 -0.01 -7.14
CA ALA A 96 4.55 -0.85 -7.23
C ALA A 96 3.32 -0.05 -6.80
N ALA A 97 2.16 -0.33 -7.38
CA ALA A 97 0.90 0.30 -7.02
C ALA A 97 -0.29 -0.62 -7.28
N PHE A 98 -1.33 -0.54 -6.46
CA PHE A 98 -2.60 -1.19 -6.79
C PHE A 98 -3.28 -0.51 -8.00
N HIS A 99 -4.12 -1.23 -8.73
CA HIS A 99 -4.60 -0.89 -10.07
C HIS A 99 -5.09 0.55 -10.24
N SER A 100 -5.98 1.04 -9.37
CA SER A 100 -6.52 2.39 -9.54
C SER A 100 -5.48 3.49 -9.24
N ALA A 101 -4.52 3.25 -8.33
CA ALA A 101 -3.40 4.17 -8.13
C ALA A 101 -2.42 4.10 -9.30
N ALA A 102 -2.08 2.91 -9.80
CA ALA A 102 -1.24 2.76 -10.98
C ALA A 102 -1.80 3.55 -12.18
N SER A 103 -3.10 3.37 -12.46
CA SER A 103 -3.78 4.09 -13.55
C SER A 103 -3.76 5.61 -13.40
N ALA A 104 -3.82 6.13 -12.17
CA ALA A 104 -3.85 7.57 -11.91
C ALA A 104 -2.44 8.19 -11.83
N PHE A 105 -1.48 7.52 -11.17
CA PHE A 105 -0.17 8.08 -10.85
C PHE A 105 0.90 7.77 -11.91
N PHE A 106 0.94 6.56 -12.48
CA PHE A 106 2.04 6.16 -13.37
C PHE A 106 2.17 7.05 -14.62
N PRO A 107 1.08 7.42 -15.33
CA PRO A 107 1.20 8.33 -16.46
C PRO A 107 1.78 9.69 -16.09
N LEU A 108 1.42 10.23 -14.90
CA LEU A 108 1.91 11.51 -14.43
C LEU A 108 3.39 11.43 -14.05
N LEU A 109 3.82 10.34 -13.40
CA LEU A 109 5.23 10.09 -13.08
C LEU A 109 6.08 10.00 -14.35
N LEU A 110 5.65 9.21 -15.35
CA LEU A 110 6.37 9.06 -16.61
C LEU A 110 6.51 10.39 -17.35
N GLN A 111 5.46 11.22 -17.36
CA GLN A 111 5.51 12.56 -17.96
C GLN A 111 6.45 13.50 -17.20
N ALA A 112 6.37 13.52 -15.87
CA ALA A 112 7.16 14.43 -15.05
C ALA A 112 8.66 14.10 -15.05
N LEU A 113 9.01 12.82 -15.19
CA LEU A 113 10.39 12.32 -15.11
C LEU A 113 10.98 11.95 -16.47
N ALA A 114 10.34 12.36 -17.58
CA ALA A 114 10.81 12.07 -18.95
C ALA A 114 12.10 12.82 -19.34
N ALA A 115 12.53 13.80 -18.54
CA ALA A 115 13.73 14.60 -18.86
C ALA A 115 15.03 13.76 -18.79
N PRO A 116 15.98 13.93 -19.71
CA PRO A 116 17.27 13.25 -19.67
C PRO A 116 18.01 13.51 -18.34
N GLY A 117 18.60 12.45 -17.78
CA GLY A 117 19.34 12.53 -16.51
C GLY A 117 18.46 12.45 -15.26
N GLY A 118 17.15 12.23 -15.41
CA GLY A 118 16.24 11.92 -14.30
C GLY A 118 16.22 10.43 -13.95
N PRO A 119 15.52 10.06 -12.85
CA PRO A 119 15.35 8.67 -12.43
C PRO A 119 14.74 7.80 -13.52
N GLN A 120 15.28 6.60 -13.70
CA GLN A 120 14.67 5.58 -14.55
C GLN A 120 13.61 4.84 -13.75
N LEU A 121 12.37 4.77 -14.27
CA LEU A 121 11.27 4.13 -13.58
C LEU A 121 11.08 2.68 -14.02
N SER A 122 10.99 1.77 -13.03
CA SER A 122 10.48 0.41 -13.20
C SER A 122 9.13 0.33 -12.49
N LEU A 123 8.04 0.18 -13.25
CA LEU A 123 6.67 0.25 -12.74
C LEU A 123 6.01 -1.13 -12.73
N ALA A 124 5.33 -1.47 -11.65
CA ALA A 124 4.58 -2.70 -11.52
C ALA A 124 3.21 -2.44 -10.88
N ASP A 125 2.20 -3.22 -11.26
CA ASP A 125 0.93 -3.26 -10.54
C ASP A 125 0.88 -4.45 -9.58
N ALA A 126 0.28 -4.25 -8.41
CA ALA A 126 0.11 -5.26 -7.39
C ALA A 126 -1.18 -4.97 -6.60
N ASP A 127 -2.21 -5.78 -6.82
CA ASP A 127 -3.49 -5.68 -6.11
C ASP A 127 -3.55 -6.71 -4.99
N VAL A 128 -3.14 -6.29 -3.81
CA VAL A 128 -3.03 -7.12 -2.61
C VAL A 128 -3.88 -6.57 -1.46
N THR A 129 -4.05 -7.36 -0.41
CA THR A 129 -4.74 -6.91 0.81
C THR A 129 -3.90 -5.88 1.57
N GLN A 130 -4.51 -5.15 2.52
CA GLN A 130 -3.80 -4.11 3.29
C GLN A 130 -2.52 -4.65 3.94
N ASP A 131 -2.57 -5.84 4.53
CA ASP A 131 -1.45 -6.43 5.28
C ASP A 131 -0.31 -6.92 4.38
N ASP A 132 -0.57 -7.10 3.09
CA ASP A 132 0.41 -7.59 2.11
C ASP A 132 1.20 -6.45 1.43
N PHE A 133 0.80 -5.18 1.56
CA PHE A 133 1.55 -4.06 1.00
C PHE A 133 2.92 -3.83 1.66
N PRO A 134 3.08 -3.84 3.00
CA PRO A 134 4.39 -3.63 3.61
C PRO A 134 5.46 -4.62 3.16
N PRO A 135 5.19 -5.94 3.01
CA PRO A 135 6.12 -6.89 2.42
C PRO A 135 6.67 -6.50 1.05
N LEU A 136 5.89 -5.87 0.17
CA LEU A 136 6.32 -5.46 -1.16
C LEU A 136 7.46 -4.43 -1.14
N THR A 137 7.66 -3.69 -0.03
CA THR A 137 8.79 -2.75 0.11
C THR A 137 10.16 -3.43 0.16
N ARG A 138 10.22 -4.77 0.19
CA ARG A 138 11.47 -5.53 0.01
C ARG A 138 11.92 -5.53 -1.43
N GLU A 139 10.98 -5.65 -2.35
CA GLU A 139 11.21 -5.79 -3.79
C GLU A 139 11.21 -4.43 -4.48
N TYR A 140 10.34 -3.52 -4.03
CA TYR A 140 10.16 -2.21 -4.63
C TYR A 140 10.68 -1.08 -3.73
N ASP A 141 11.20 -0.03 -4.34
CA ASP A 141 11.65 1.17 -3.63
C ASP A 141 10.50 1.95 -3.01
N LEU A 142 9.39 2.05 -3.75
CA LEU A 142 8.16 2.72 -3.35
C LEU A 142 6.95 1.82 -3.63
N VAL A 143 6.01 1.77 -2.70
CA VAL A 143 4.76 1.00 -2.86
C VAL A 143 3.59 1.93 -2.58
N LEU A 144 2.74 2.17 -3.58
CA LEU A 144 1.48 2.87 -3.38
C LEU A 144 0.47 1.88 -2.81
N ALA A 145 0.11 2.10 -1.56
CA ALA A 145 -0.77 1.23 -0.78
C ALA A 145 -2.04 1.98 -0.39
N HIS A 146 -3.10 1.24 -0.11
CA HIS A 146 -4.34 1.83 0.38
C HIS A 146 -4.76 1.24 1.73
N ARG A 147 -5.44 2.05 2.53
CA ARG A 147 -6.15 1.66 3.75
C ARG A 147 -7.38 2.53 3.94
N LEU A 148 -8.36 2.05 4.69
CA LEU A 148 -9.47 2.90 5.11
C LEU A 148 -9.06 3.79 6.29
N GLU A 149 -9.78 4.89 6.48
CA GLU A 149 -9.48 5.87 7.53
C GLU A 149 -9.56 5.29 8.95
N HIS A 150 -10.38 4.25 9.15
CA HIS A 150 -10.60 3.59 10.44
C HIS A 150 -9.79 2.31 10.63
N THR A 151 -9.00 1.88 9.64
CA THR A 151 -8.12 0.71 9.79
C THR A 151 -6.81 1.07 10.48
N PRO A 152 -6.12 0.11 11.10
CA PRO A 152 -4.83 0.35 11.72
C PRO A 152 -3.83 0.98 10.73
N GLY A 153 -2.91 1.77 11.26
CA GLY A 153 -1.79 2.31 10.48
C GLY A 153 -0.80 1.21 10.06
N TRP A 154 0.20 1.61 9.29
CA TRP A 154 1.25 0.72 8.81
C TRP A 154 2.21 0.31 9.92
N PRO A 155 2.85 -0.88 9.83
CA PRO A 155 3.86 -1.32 10.79
C PRO A 155 5.08 -0.38 10.78
N ARG A 156 5.79 -0.31 11.91
CA ARG A 156 6.98 0.55 12.09
C ARG A 156 8.18 0.17 11.20
N THR A 157 8.12 -0.99 10.55
CA THR A 157 9.15 -1.47 9.61
C THR A 157 9.16 -0.71 8.28
N VAL A 158 8.11 0.05 7.99
CA VAL A 158 8.00 0.90 6.82
C VAL A 158 7.71 2.34 7.21
N THR A 159 8.21 3.26 6.41
CA THR A 159 7.80 4.67 6.44
C THR A 159 6.62 4.85 5.49
N ALA A 160 5.59 5.54 5.93
CA ALA A 160 4.41 5.83 5.15
C ALA A 160 4.22 7.34 4.99
N THR A 161 4.02 7.78 3.77
CA THR A 161 3.70 9.16 3.45
C THR A 161 2.35 9.22 2.76
N THR A 162 1.37 9.86 3.37
CA THR A 162 0.03 9.99 2.78
C THR A 162 0.06 10.91 1.56
N LEU A 163 -0.34 10.39 0.41
CA LEU A 163 -0.46 11.12 -0.84
C LEU A 163 -1.87 11.70 -1.02
N LEU A 164 -2.90 10.88 -0.81
CA LEU A 164 -4.30 11.26 -0.96
C LEU A 164 -5.16 10.73 0.20
N ARG A 165 -6.21 11.50 0.54
CA ARG A 165 -7.35 11.07 1.34
C ARG A 165 -8.59 11.12 0.47
N GLU A 166 -8.87 10.04 -0.22
CA GLU A 166 -9.86 9.98 -1.29
C GLU A 166 -11.22 9.53 -0.79
N PRO A 167 -12.31 10.28 -1.06
CA PRO A 167 -13.66 9.80 -0.81
C PRO A 167 -14.00 8.61 -1.69
N LEU A 168 -14.80 7.68 -1.14
CA LEU A 168 -15.47 6.63 -1.89
C LEU A 168 -16.93 7.04 -2.06
N ASP A 169 -17.34 7.27 -3.29
CA ASP A 169 -18.71 7.67 -3.64
C ASP A 169 -19.52 6.47 -4.12
N VAL A 170 -20.82 6.57 -4.01
CA VAL A 170 -21.73 5.55 -4.56
C VAL A 170 -21.84 5.74 -6.05
N ALA A 171 -21.38 4.74 -6.82
CA ALA A 171 -21.54 4.65 -8.26
C ALA A 171 -22.88 3.98 -8.61
N MET A 172 -23.55 4.52 -9.62
CA MET A 172 -24.81 4.02 -10.16
C MET A 172 -24.98 4.43 -11.63
N PRO A 173 -25.86 3.76 -12.40
CA PRO A 173 -26.22 4.23 -13.73
C PRO A 173 -26.73 5.68 -13.71
N ALA A 174 -26.45 6.44 -14.76
CA ALA A 174 -26.84 7.86 -14.82
C ALA A 174 -28.36 8.07 -14.79
N ASP A 175 -29.15 7.09 -15.24
CA ASP A 175 -30.61 7.07 -15.23
C ASP A 175 -31.22 6.44 -13.96
N HIS A 176 -30.39 6.02 -13.01
CA HIS A 176 -30.87 5.41 -11.77
C HIS A 176 -31.71 6.39 -10.94
N ARG A 177 -32.81 5.91 -10.29
CA ARG A 177 -33.73 6.75 -9.51
C ARG A 177 -33.05 7.62 -8.43
N LEU A 178 -31.91 7.18 -7.89
CA LEU A 178 -31.13 7.92 -6.89
C LEU A 178 -30.20 8.95 -7.50
N ALA A 179 -29.97 8.94 -8.81
CA ALA A 179 -29.06 9.86 -9.49
C ALA A 179 -29.49 11.34 -9.37
N VAL A 180 -30.78 11.60 -9.16
CA VAL A 180 -31.33 12.96 -8.95
C VAL A 180 -30.93 13.55 -7.59
N LYS A 181 -30.54 12.71 -6.62
CA LYS A 181 -30.11 13.19 -5.30
C LYS A 181 -28.71 13.78 -5.36
N ARG A 182 -28.50 14.90 -4.68
CA ARG A 182 -27.17 15.52 -4.57
C ARG A 182 -26.26 14.77 -3.61
N ARG A 183 -26.81 14.07 -2.62
CA ARG A 183 -26.13 13.29 -1.59
C ARG A 183 -27.02 12.14 -1.16
N LEU A 184 -26.41 11.02 -0.85
CA LEU A 184 -27.08 9.80 -0.41
C LEU A 184 -26.90 9.57 1.09
N THR A 185 -27.83 8.83 1.69
CA THR A 185 -27.75 8.30 3.03
C THR A 185 -27.74 6.78 2.99
N PRO A 186 -27.31 6.08 4.06
CA PRO A 186 -27.37 4.63 4.14
C PRO A 186 -28.78 4.05 3.85
N ARG A 187 -29.82 4.74 4.32
CA ARG A 187 -31.21 4.32 4.09
C ARG A 187 -31.64 4.39 2.63
N ASP A 188 -31.07 5.33 1.85
CA ASP A 188 -31.39 5.46 0.44
C ASP A 188 -30.90 4.27 -0.39
N VAL A 189 -29.78 3.67 0.03
CA VAL A 189 -29.02 2.68 -0.75
C VAL A 189 -29.08 1.27 -0.19
N ALA A 190 -29.65 1.08 1.01
CA ALA A 190 -29.63 -0.22 1.69
C ALA A 190 -30.45 -1.31 0.98
N ASP A 191 -31.52 -0.93 0.27
CA ASP A 191 -32.41 -1.88 -0.42
C ASP A 191 -31.90 -2.22 -1.84
N GLU A 192 -30.85 -1.53 -2.33
CA GLU A 192 -30.26 -1.80 -3.63
C GLU A 192 -29.31 -3.01 -3.60
N PRO A 193 -29.12 -3.69 -4.75
CA PRO A 193 -28.05 -4.68 -4.88
C PRO A 193 -26.68 -3.99 -4.90
N TRP A 194 -25.69 -4.61 -4.25
CA TRP A 194 -24.35 -4.07 -4.15
C TRP A 194 -23.30 -4.96 -4.79
N ILE A 195 -22.36 -4.31 -5.44
CA ILE A 195 -21.09 -4.90 -5.89
C ILE A 195 -20.04 -4.49 -4.85
N THR A 196 -19.30 -5.46 -4.32
CA THR A 196 -18.22 -5.24 -3.35
C THR A 196 -16.94 -5.92 -3.81
N ALA A 197 -15.83 -5.70 -3.12
CA ALA A 197 -14.61 -6.45 -3.32
C ALA A 197 -14.69 -7.84 -2.67
N HIS A 198 -13.67 -8.67 -2.90
CA HIS A 198 -13.48 -9.92 -2.16
C HIS A 198 -13.17 -9.66 -0.68
N ASP A 199 -13.35 -10.68 0.16
CA ASP A 199 -13.04 -10.59 1.59
C ASP A 199 -11.55 -10.24 1.79
N GLY A 200 -11.26 -9.44 2.82
CA GLY A 200 -9.90 -8.91 3.07
C GLY A 200 -9.64 -7.53 2.45
N PHE A 201 -10.47 -7.08 1.51
CA PHE A 201 -10.36 -5.73 0.98
C PHE A 201 -11.15 -4.72 1.82
N PRO A 202 -10.59 -3.52 2.08
CA PRO A 202 -11.17 -2.57 3.03
C PRO A 202 -12.59 -2.11 2.70
N VAL A 203 -12.98 -2.05 1.43
CA VAL A 203 -14.30 -1.55 0.99
C VAL A 203 -15.46 -2.39 1.55
N VAL A 204 -15.24 -3.66 1.87
CA VAL A 204 -16.23 -4.57 2.47
C VAL A 204 -16.73 -3.99 3.80
N ALA A 205 -15.82 -3.54 4.67
CA ALA A 205 -16.18 -2.95 5.97
C ALA A 205 -17.03 -1.68 5.83
N THR A 206 -16.87 -0.93 4.75
CA THR A 206 -17.72 0.26 4.49
C THR A 206 -19.14 -0.16 4.12
N ILE A 207 -19.34 -1.26 3.37
CA ILE A 207 -20.66 -1.81 3.06
C ILE A 207 -21.34 -2.30 4.36
N ASP A 208 -20.61 -2.95 5.26
CA ASP A 208 -21.14 -3.38 6.57
C ASP A 208 -21.54 -2.17 7.43
N ALA A 209 -20.78 -1.08 7.38
CA ALA A 209 -21.13 0.17 8.05
C ALA A 209 -22.41 0.80 7.46
N ILE A 210 -22.64 0.71 6.15
CA ILE A 210 -23.90 1.13 5.50
C ILE A 210 -25.07 0.29 6.02
N ALA A 211 -24.92 -1.03 6.06
CA ALA A 211 -25.95 -1.95 6.57
C ALA A 211 -26.31 -1.62 8.02
N THR A 212 -25.31 -1.42 8.87
CA THR A 212 -25.46 -1.06 10.30
C THR A 212 -26.19 0.28 10.46
N ALA A 213 -25.73 1.32 9.74
CA ALA A 213 -26.31 2.66 9.82
C ALA A 213 -27.76 2.74 9.27
N ALA A 214 -28.08 1.86 8.30
CA ALA A 214 -29.44 1.74 7.77
C ALA A 214 -30.36 0.90 8.66
N GLY A 215 -29.82 0.08 9.58
CA GLY A 215 -30.57 -0.93 10.36
C GLY A 215 -31.11 -2.06 9.49
N ARG A 216 -30.49 -2.35 8.37
CA ARG A 216 -30.95 -3.33 7.36
C ARG A 216 -29.77 -4.11 6.78
N ARG A 217 -30.03 -5.37 6.35
CA ARG A 217 -29.07 -6.14 5.60
C ARG A 217 -28.96 -5.61 4.17
N VAL A 218 -27.74 -5.39 3.71
CA VAL A 218 -27.44 -5.05 2.32
C VAL A 218 -27.33 -6.33 1.51
N ARG A 219 -27.91 -6.36 0.31
CA ARG A 219 -27.82 -7.49 -0.61
C ARG A 219 -26.56 -7.39 -1.47
N LEU A 220 -25.59 -8.26 -1.22
CA LEU A 220 -24.40 -8.37 -2.08
C LEU A 220 -24.74 -9.19 -3.32
N ALA A 221 -24.66 -8.57 -4.50
CA ALA A 221 -24.94 -9.21 -5.77
C ALA A 221 -23.65 -9.79 -6.41
N HIS A 222 -22.56 -9.05 -6.36
CA HIS A 222 -21.29 -9.42 -7.01
C HIS A 222 -20.10 -9.08 -6.13
N ARG A 223 -18.97 -9.80 -6.36
CA ARG A 223 -17.66 -9.54 -5.75
C ARG A 223 -16.62 -9.33 -6.85
N ILE A 224 -16.10 -8.12 -6.96
CA ILE A 224 -15.19 -7.69 -8.04
C ILE A 224 -14.21 -6.68 -7.42
N ASN A 225 -12.88 -6.91 -7.58
CA ASN A 225 -11.86 -6.03 -7.04
C ASN A 225 -11.51 -4.87 -8.00
N GLU A 226 -11.49 -5.15 -9.31
CA GLU A 226 -11.03 -4.17 -10.29
C GLU A 226 -12.12 -3.13 -10.60
N PHE A 227 -11.86 -1.86 -10.27
CA PHE A 227 -12.84 -0.78 -10.44
C PHE A 227 -13.24 -0.52 -11.89
N ALA A 228 -12.39 -0.82 -12.87
CA ALA A 228 -12.76 -0.72 -14.27
C ALA A 228 -13.86 -1.73 -14.63
N VAL A 229 -13.75 -2.97 -14.11
CA VAL A 229 -14.78 -4.00 -14.29
C VAL A 229 -16.04 -3.64 -13.50
N VAL A 230 -15.89 -3.14 -12.25
CA VAL A 230 -17.01 -2.66 -11.44
C VAL A 230 -17.80 -1.60 -12.20
N ALA A 231 -17.12 -0.63 -12.84
CA ALA A 231 -17.77 0.44 -13.60
C ALA A 231 -18.69 -0.13 -14.72
N GLU A 232 -18.19 -1.09 -15.50
CA GLU A 232 -18.97 -1.73 -16.57
C GLU A 232 -20.19 -2.50 -16.04
N VAL A 233 -20.00 -3.23 -14.92
CA VAL A 233 -21.10 -3.99 -14.30
C VAL A 233 -22.16 -3.06 -13.69
N VAL A 234 -21.74 -1.96 -13.06
CA VAL A 234 -22.68 -0.92 -12.58
C VAL A 234 -23.42 -0.30 -13.73
N ALA A 235 -22.73 0.08 -14.83
CA ALA A 235 -23.34 0.65 -16.02
C ALA A 235 -24.40 -0.28 -16.66
N ALA A 236 -24.17 -1.60 -16.57
CA ALA A 236 -25.12 -2.61 -17.03
C ALA A 236 -26.28 -2.88 -16.02
N GLY A 237 -26.36 -2.14 -14.91
CA GLY A 237 -27.43 -2.31 -13.91
C GLY A 237 -27.21 -3.45 -12.92
N GLY A 238 -25.98 -3.97 -12.80
CA GLY A 238 -25.65 -5.08 -11.89
C GLY A 238 -25.71 -4.74 -10.40
N GLY A 239 -25.83 -3.45 -10.04
CA GLY A 239 -25.94 -2.97 -8.66
C GLY A 239 -25.21 -1.67 -8.43
N LEU A 240 -25.24 -1.18 -7.18
CA LEU A 240 -24.46 -0.05 -6.72
C LEU A 240 -23.05 -0.50 -6.31
N ALA A 241 -22.07 0.40 -6.35
CA ALA A 241 -20.74 0.15 -5.83
C ALA A 241 -20.18 1.38 -5.13
N LEU A 242 -19.25 1.19 -4.19
CA LEU A 242 -18.39 2.27 -3.71
C LEU A 242 -17.19 2.39 -4.64
N MET A 243 -17.01 3.54 -5.25
CA MET A 243 -15.92 3.81 -6.18
C MET A 243 -15.12 5.06 -5.76
N PRO A 244 -13.80 5.04 -5.96
CA PRO A 244 -12.94 6.18 -5.66
C PRO A 244 -13.32 7.39 -6.52
N ARG A 245 -13.42 8.57 -5.88
CA ARG A 245 -13.86 9.80 -6.58
C ARG A 245 -12.84 10.29 -7.61
N TRP A 246 -11.54 10.20 -7.30
CA TRP A 246 -10.49 10.88 -8.07
C TRP A 246 -9.66 9.94 -8.93
N THR A 247 -9.49 8.69 -8.50
CA THR A 247 -8.69 7.69 -9.21
C THR A 247 -9.52 6.76 -10.10
N THR A 248 -10.86 6.89 -10.07
CA THR A 248 -11.74 6.23 -11.03
C THR A 248 -11.73 6.99 -12.36
N ARG A 249 -11.60 6.29 -13.47
CA ARG A 249 -11.74 6.90 -14.80
C ARG A 249 -13.19 7.35 -15.01
N PRO A 250 -13.43 8.54 -15.58
CA PRO A 250 -14.77 8.96 -15.95
C PRO A 250 -15.45 7.94 -16.86
N HIS A 251 -16.70 7.64 -16.59
CA HIS A 251 -17.53 6.73 -17.39
C HIS A 251 -18.87 7.43 -17.70
N SER A 252 -19.19 7.59 -18.99
CA SER A 252 -20.34 8.40 -19.43
C SER A 252 -21.71 7.89 -18.97
N ALA A 253 -21.84 6.57 -18.74
CA ALA A 253 -23.07 5.96 -18.27
C ALA A 253 -23.21 5.94 -16.73
N LEU A 254 -22.23 6.46 -15.99
CA LEU A 254 -22.22 6.43 -14.53
C LEU A 254 -22.27 7.82 -13.91
N VAL A 255 -22.87 7.88 -12.72
CA VAL A 255 -22.74 9.01 -11.80
C VAL A 255 -22.20 8.54 -10.47
N LEU A 256 -21.32 9.34 -9.87
CA LEU A 256 -20.82 9.17 -8.52
C LEU A 256 -21.53 10.13 -7.59
N LYS A 257 -22.09 9.63 -6.49
CA LYS A 257 -22.82 10.44 -5.51
C LYS A 257 -22.21 10.30 -4.12
N PRO A 258 -21.93 11.43 -3.45
CA PRO A 258 -21.40 11.41 -2.08
C PRO A 258 -22.34 10.68 -1.13
N LEU A 259 -21.77 9.81 -0.27
CA LEU A 259 -22.47 9.17 0.82
C LEU A 259 -22.24 9.94 2.12
N SER A 260 -23.31 10.17 2.90
CA SER A 260 -23.25 10.79 4.23
C SER A 260 -23.66 9.78 5.31
N GLY A 261 -23.22 10.02 6.56
CA GLY A 261 -23.58 9.16 7.69
C GLY A 261 -22.71 7.90 7.83
N VAL A 262 -21.78 7.67 6.91
CA VAL A 262 -20.75 6.63 6.99
C VAL A 262 -19.42 7.23 6.53
N GLN A 263 -18.33 6.87 7.22
CA GLN A 263 -16.98 7.25 6.79
C GLN A 263 -16.53 6.38 5.62
N ALA A 264 -16.78 6.86 4.40
CA ALA A 264 -16.37 6.20 3.16
C ALA A 264 -15.17 6.94 2.56
N ARG A 265 -13.97 6.72 3.11
CA ARG A 265 -12.73 7.33 2.64
C ARG A 265 -11.59 6.32 2.72
N ARG A 266 -10.67 6.40 1.76
CA ARG A 266 -9.41 5.68 1.79
C ARG A 266 -8.23 6.63 1.80
N HIS A 267 -7.14 6.21 2.40
CA HIS A 267 -5.83 6.80 2.24
C HIS A 267 -5.12 6.09 1.10
N ILE A 268 -4.39 6.83 0.29
CA ILE A 268 -3.37 6.32 -0.60
C ILE A 268 -2.05 6.80 -0.01
N ASP A 269 -1.25 5.86 0.46
CA ASP A 269 0.02 6.12 1.12
C ASP A 269 1.16 5.58 0.25
N ALA A 270 2.26 6.32 0.14
CA ALA A 270 3.52 5.81 -0.40
C ALA A 270 4.30 5.16 0.75
N LEU A 271 4.49 3.85 0.66
CA LEU A 271 5.28 3.07 1.60
C LEU A 271 6.68 2.86 1.05
N HIS A 272 7.67 2.93 1.93
CA HIS A 272 9.04 2.57 1.62
C HIS A 272 9.78 2.13 2.88
N ARG A 273 10.89 1.42 2.72
CA ARG A 273 11.82 1.20 3.81
C ARG A 273 12.60 2.48 4.10
N PRO A 274 12.89 2.80 5.38
CA PRO A 274 13.54 4.05 5.76
C PRO A 274 14.84 4.33 5.00
N GLU A 275 15.65 3.29 4.74
CA GLU A 275 16.93 3.37 4.01
C GLU A 275 16.77 3.76 2.54
N ARG A 276 15.61 3.50 1.91
CA ARG A 276 15.41 3.79 0.47
C ARG A 276 15.47 5.28 0.15
N THR A 277 15.01 6.12 1.05
CA THR A 277 15.04 7.59 0.86
C THR A 277 16.43 8.20 1.05
N ALA A 278 17.46 7.42 1.42
CA ALA A 278 18.85 7.87 1.29
C ALA A 278 19.21 8.15 -0.19
N ARG A 279 18.62 7.42 -1.14
CA ARG A 279 18.84 7.60 -2.58
C ARG A 279 18.10 8.84 -3.10
N LYS A 280 18.86 9.75 -3.78
CA LYS A 280 18.32 10.99 -4.39
C LYS A 280 17.18 10.67 -5.38
N ALA A 281 17.38 9.66 -6.24
CA ALA A 281 16.39 9.24 -7.22
C ALA A 281 15.03 8.87 -6.55
N VAL A 282 15.06 8.12 -5.44
CA VAL A 282 13.83 7.75 -4.70
C VAL A 282 13.14 8.98 -4.11
N ARG A 283 13.90 9.91 -3.51
CA ARG A 283 13.33 11.18 -3.02
C ARG A 283 12.69 12.00 -4.15
N THR A 284 13.34 12.04 -5.32
CA THR A 284 12.79 12.72 -6.50
C THR A 284 11.45 12.11 -6.93
N VAL A 285 11.37 10.78 -7.06
CA VAL A 285 10.13 10.10 -7.42
C VAL A 285 9.05 10.31 -6.35
N LEU A 286 9.40 10.26 -5.06
CA LEU A 286 8.45 10.52 -3.97
C LEU A 286 7.91 11.95 -4.01
N ALA A 287 8.74 12.94 -4.33
CA ALA A 287 8.31 14.33 -4.50
C ALA A 287 7.36 14.49 -5.70
N GLU A 288 7.62 13.76 -6.80
CA GLU A 288 6.71 13.74 -7.95
C GLU A 288 5.37 13.06 -7.65
N LEU A 289 5.37 11.99 -6.85
CA LEU A 289 4.13 11.37 -6.37
C LEU A 289 3.26 12.37 -5.59
N HIS A 290 3.86 13.21 -4.76
CA HIS A 290 3.12 14.28 -4.05
C HIS A 290 2.52 15.30 -5.01
N ARG A 291 3.26 15.73 -6.03
CA ARG A 291 2.76 16.64 -7.05
C ARG A 291 1.63 16.02 -7.87
N ALA A 292 1.80 14.77 -8.27
CA ALA A 292 0.79 14.01 -8.97
C ALA A 292 -0.51 13.88 -8.15
N ALA A 293 -0.40 13.66 -6.83
CA ALA A 293 -1.55 13.61 -5.93
C ALA A 293 -2.34 14.94 -5.93
N GLY A 294 -1.66 16.08 -5.92
CA GLY A 294 -2.29 17.39 -6.10
C GLY A 294 -3.05 17.49 -7.42
N THR A 295 -2.40 17.13 -8.52
CA THR A 295 -3.00 17.14 -9.86
C THR A 295 -4.24 16.24 -9.96
N ILE A 296 -4.19 15.04 -9.35
CA ILE A 296 -5.32 14.09 -9.36
C ILE A 296 -6.51 14.68 -8.60
N ARG A 297 -6.28 15.27 -7.43
CA ARG A 297 -7.34 15.90 -6.63
C ARG A 297 -7.99 17.07 -7.34
N ASP A 298 -7.20 17.90 -8.02
CA ASP A 298 -7.65 19.17 -8.64
C ASP A 298 -8.34 18.95 -10.00
N ARG A 299 -8.30 17.76 -10.58
CA ARG A 299 -9.03 17.36 -11.80
C ARG A 299 -10.49 17.01 -11.58
N SER A 300 -10.99 16.99 -10.33
CA SER A 300 -12.32 16.48 -9.92
C SER A 300 -13.27 17.62 -9.47
#